data_06a45eae8a89357522bd0a11eeff1d1c
#
_entry.id   06a45eae8a89357522bd0a11eeff1d1c
#
_cell.length_a   1.000
_cell.length_b   1.000
_cell.length_c   1.000
_cell.angle_alpha   90.00
_cell.angle_beta   90.00
_cell.angle_gamma   90.00
#
_symmetry.space_group_name_H-M   'P 1'
#
loop_
_entity.id
_entity.type
_entity.pdbx_description
1 polymer ?
#
loop_
_entity_poly.entity_id
_entity_poly.type
_entity_poly.pdbx_seq_one_letter_code
_entity_poly.pdbx_strand_id
1 'polypeptide(L)'
;MRWLLAAALGMGAALPVAAQEQPAAQTPTLQEEEQTMYLDDNFMPSKQRGAVYALRTPPVRDEALGAWHVRLEFPDTPGALAFEIYATDLDLSQVRFVRFRKYYYENGQLLRETYFNAEGKELLGGCVYYENGQVQQRVTALPNGRDSISESYHENGQLVHKTLYHGTVMADGEHVSYDANGAVSSRSYQRNGKMHGVEESFYGDGKLHRRGQFVDGKREGEFVMYARDGSLLAKTVWVHDKPDGWSFESHGNGVVSNKTLYQKGATLSLQTWAPNGRPIFAWQKDAQGRDHGDTTDWHANGVRASVTPFVEGQRHGLLRVWHSDGSLRQIVPYAHGKKHGIERHWDQAGKLVLEQAWQDGQPVAAK
;
A
#
# COMPACT_ATOMS: atom_id res chain seq x y z
N MET A 1 -2.07 -18.11 12.54
CA MET A 1 -1.03 -17.34 13.25
C MET A 1 -0.41 -16.29 12.32
N ARG A 2 -1.18 -15.26 11.85
CA ARG A 2 -0.67 -14.28 10.85
C ARG A 2 -1.14 -12.83 11.11
N TRP A 3 -1.43 -12.43 12.37
CA TRP A 3 -2.03 -11.13 12.68
C TRP A 3 -1.45 -10.39 13.87
N LEU A 4 -0.16 -10.52 14.20
CA LEU A 4 0.46 -9.80 15.33
C LEU A 4 1.70 -8.95 14.95
N LEU A 5 1.91 -8.63 13.67
CA LEU A 5 3.11 -7.90 13.23
C LEU A 5 2.90 -6.40 12.95
N ALA A 6 1.71 -5.84 13.21
CA ALA A 6 1.43 -4.44 12.84
C ALA A 6 1.15 -3.48 14.02
N ALA A 7 1.35 -3.89 15.28
CA ALA A 7 1.02 -3.05 16.45
C ALA A 7 2.22 -2.79 17.38
N ALA A 8 3.39 -2.54 16.86
CA ALA A 8 4.59 -2.58 17.69
C ALA A 8 5.24 -1.24 18.01
N LEU A 9 4.76 -0.11 17.60
CA LEU A 9 5.29 1.20 18.05
C LEU A 9 4.24 2.33 17.94
N GLY A 10 3.02 2.05 18.42
CA GLY A 10 2.03 3.12 18.64
C GLY A 10 2.32 3.81 19.97
N MET A 11 3.05 4.92 19.96
CA MET A 11 2.95 5.90 21.03
C MET A 11 1.63 6.64 20.83
N GLY A 12 0.52 6.07 21.34
CA GLY A 12 -0.75 6.75 21.47
C GLY A 12 -0.83 7.37 22.86
N ALA A 13 -0.87 8.70 22.92
CA ALA A 13 -1.29 9.39 24.14
C ALA A 13 -2.74 9.00 24.43
N ALA A 14 -2.99 8.29 25.53
CA ALA A 14 -4.30 7.97 26.01
C ALA A 14 -4.95 9.21 26.61
N LEU A 15 -6.05 9.67 26.03
CA LEU A 15 -7.00 10.54 26.71
C LEU A 15 -7.81 9.70 27.72
N PRO A 16 -8.15 10.21 28.91
CA PRO A 16 -8.84 9.44 29.93
C PRO A 16 -10.30 9.22 29.52
N VAL A 17 -10.69 7.96 29.34
CA VAL A 17 -12.09 7.55 29.34
C VAL A 17 -12.52 7.35 30.80
N ALA A 18 -13.60 8.00 31.20
CA ALA A 18 -14.18 7.90 32.52
C ALA A 18 -14.44 6.44 32.93
N ALA A 19 -13.92 6.07 34.07
CA ALA A 19 -14.10 4.76 34.67
C ALA A 19 -15.57 4.57 35.10
N GLN A 20 -16.21 3.53 34.57
CA GLN A 20 -17.34 2.89 35.26
C GLN A 20 -16.73 1.94 36.32
N GLU A 21 -17.10 2.15 37.58
CA GLU A 21 -16.75 1.27 38.68
C GLU A 21 -17.33 -0.13 38.45
N GLN A 22 -16.46 -1.06 38.08
CA GLN A 22 -16.72 -2.49 38.25
C GLN A 22 -16.24 -2.90 39.65
N PRO A 23 -16.91 -3.86 40.34
CA PRO A 23 -16.48 -4.31 41.66
C PRO A 23 -15.07 -4.88 41.58
N ALA A 24 -14.21 -4.44 42.51
CA ALA A 24 -12.81 -4.83 42.61
C ALA A 24 -12.65 -6.37 42.58
N ALA A 25 -12.24 -6.89 41.43
CA ALA A 25 -11.64 -8.20 41.35
C ALA A 25 -10.33 -8.12 42.13
N GLN A 26 -10.15 -8.98 43.12
CA GLN A 26 -8.89 -9.09 43.87
C GLN A 26 -7.78 -9.37 42.87
N THR A 27 -6.88 -8.41 42.68
CA THR A 27 -5.71 -8.57 41.83
C THR A 27 -4.77 -9.60 42.50
N PRO A 28 -4.34 -10.64 41.81
CA PRO A 28 -3.49 -11.66 42.43
C PRO A 28 -2.09 -11.07 42.61
N THR A 29 -1.65 -11.06 43.84
CA THR A 29 -0.25 -10.85 44.21
C THR A 29 0.51 -12.14 43.94
N LEU A 30 1.61 -12.09 43.18
CA LEU A 30 2.48 -13.24 42.94
C LEU A 30 3.14 -13.65 44.28
N GLN A 31 2.63 -14.68 44.95
CA GLN A 31 3.15 -15.17 46.23
C GLN A 31 4.09 -16.35 46.04
N GLU A 32 5.02 -16.54 47.02
CA GLU A 32 6.07 -17.55 47.08
C GLU A 32 5.52 -18.98 47.37
N GLU A 33 4.65 -19.52 46.53
CA GLU A 33 4.24 -20.92 46.65
C GLU A 33 4.73 -21.77 45.48
N GLU A 34 5.19 -23.00 45.75
CA GLU A 34 5.72 -23.99 44.77
C GLU A 34 4.73 -24.42 43.67
N GLN A 35 3.57 -23.81 43.57
CA GLN A 35 2.58 -24.12 42.54
C GLN A 35 2.75 -23.30 41.30
N THR A 36 2.83 -23.96 40.13
CA THR A 36 2.82 -23.29 38.84
C THR A 36 1.58 -22.42 38.70
N MET A 37 1.76 -21.11 38.54
CA MET A 37 0.69 -20.18 38.25
C MET A 37 0.61 -19.97 36.73
N TYR A 38 -0.58 -20.13 36.17
CA TYR A 38 -0.85 -19.90 34.75
C TYR A 38 -1.49 -18.54 34.55
N LEU A 39 -1.04 -17.79 33.53
CA LEU A 39 -1.47 -16.42 33.25
C LEU A 39 -1.91 -16.30 31.79
N ASP A 40 -2.90 -15.47 31.54
CA ASP A 40 -3.31 -15.06 30.19
C ASP A 40 -2.38 -13.98 29.61
N ASP A 41 -2.75 -13.43 28.44
CA ASP A 41 -2.01 -12.36 27.74
C ASP A 41 -2.03 -11.02 28.48
N ASN A 42 -2.96 -10.83 29.43
CA ASN A 42 -3.05 -9.66 30.31
C ASN A 42 -2.41 -9.89 31.69
N PHE A 43 -1.66 -10.99 31.84
CA PHE A 43 -1.04 -11.45 33.10
C PHE A 43 -2.05 -11.75 34.21
N MET A 44 -3.30 -12.04 33.86
CA MET A 44 -4.31 -12.45 34.82
C MET A 44 -4.31 -13.96 35.01
N PRO A 45 -4.62 -14.47 36.22
CA PRO A 45 -4.69 -15.91 36.46
C PRO A 45 -5.61 -16.62 35.49
N SER A 46 -5.14 -17.71 34.92
CA SER A 46 -5.82 -18.51 33.93
C SER A 46 -5.74 -20.00 34.26
N LYS A 47 -6.54 -20.81 33.56
CA LYS A 47 -6.34 -22.27 33.55
C LYS A 47 -5.21 -22.58 32.56
N GLN A 48 -4.48 -23.70 32.81
CA GLN A 48 -3.41 -24.15 31.93
C GLN A 48 -3.84 -24.17 30.44
N ARG A 49 -5.02 -24.68 30.15
CA ARG A 49 -5.60 -24.64 28.81
C ARG A 49 -6.08 -23.21 28.48
N GLY A 50 -5.34 -22.52 27.65
CA GLY A 50 -5.59 -21.13 27.25
C GLY A 50 -4.68 -20.10 27.92
N ALA A 51 -3.77 -20.53 28.79
CA ALA A 51 -2.72 -19.69 29.35
C ALA A 51 -1.70 -19.31 28.25
N VAL A 52 -1.14 -18.13 28.37
CA VAL A 52 -0.04 -17.62 27.50
C VAL A 52 1.29 -17.79 28.24
N TYR A 53 1.28 -17.70 29.55
CA TYR A 53 2.46 -17.78 30.40
C TYR A 53 2.27 -18.72 31.58
N ALA A 54 3.38 -19.28 32.09
CA ALA A 54 3.45 -20.04 33.33
C ALA A 54 4.56 -19.49 34.24
N LEU A 55 4.23 -19.13 35.47
CA LEU A 55 5.18 -18.79 36.50
C LEU A 55 5.50 -20.08 37.29
N ARG A 56 6.70 -20.61 37.11
CA ARG A 56 7.20 -21.81 37.80
C ARG A 56 8.29 -21.51 38.81
N THR A 57 9.00 -20.42 38.63
CA THR A 57 10.05 -19.95 39.51
C THR A 57 9.58 -18.67 40.20
N PRO A 58 9.60 -18.60 41.54
CA PRO A 58 9.22 -17.41 42.28
C PRO A 58 10.02 -16.18 41.83
N PRO A 59 9.39 -14.97 41.74
CA PRO A 59 10.10 -13.74 41.50
C PRO A 59 11.19 -13.46 42.52
N VAL A 60 12.34 -12.94 42.09
CA VAL A 60 13.46 -12.60 42.96
C VAL A 60 13.56 -11.08 43.07
N ARG A 61 13.67 -10.57 44.30
CA ARG A 61 13.87 -9.16 44.54
C ARG A 61 15.33 -8.75 44.30
N ASP A 62 15.52 -7.76 43.45
CA ASP A 62 16.79 -7.09 43.26
C ASP A 62 16.79 -5.82 44.12
N GLU A 63 17.48 -5.87 45.25
CA GLU A 63 17.50 -4.79 46.24
C GLU A 63 18.22 -3.53 45.70
N ALA A 64 19.19 -3.69 44.81
CA ALA A 64 19.91 -2.56 44.21
C ALA A 64 19.03 -1.76 43.23
N LEU A 65 18.11 -2.44 42.57
CA LEU A 65 17.13 -1.83 41.66
C LEU A 65 15.82 -1.47 42.36
N GLY A 66 15.57 -2.00 43.59
CA GLY A 66 14.28 -1.88 44.24
C GLY A 66 13.14 -2.53 43.44
N ALA A 67 13.45 -3.54 42.66
CA ALA A 67 12.53 -4.15 41.69
C ALA A 67 12.54 -5.67 41.75
N TRP A 68 11.47 -6.29 41.26
CA TRP A 68 11.34 -7.74 41.17
C TRP A 68 11.79 -8.22 39.81
N HIS A 69 12.68 -9.21 39.75
CA HIS A 69 13.02 -9.97 38.56
C HIS A 69 12.01 -11.10 38.38
N VAL A 70 11.17 -11.01 37.34
CA VAL A 70 10.11 -11.99 37.05
C VAL A 70 10.45 -12.70 35.75
N ARG A 71 10.36 -14.05 35.78
CA ARG A 71 10.58 -14.91 34.61
C ARG A 71 9.35 -15.81 34.41
N LEU A 72 8.75 -15.70 33.24
CA LEU A 72 7.59 -16.50 32.84
C LEU A 72 7.99 -17.44 31.70
N GLU A 73 7.52 -18.67 31.78
CA GLU A 73 7.80 -19.73 30.80
C GLU A 73 6.59 -19.94 29.87
N PHE A 74 6.82 -20.61 28.76
CA PHE A 74 5.72 -21.13 27.95
C PHE A 74 4.95 -22.20 28.73
N PRO A 75 3.60 -22.20 28.69
CA PRO A 75 2.78 -23.11 29.47
C PRO A 75 3.05 -24.60 29.19
N ASP A 76 3.22 -24.93 27.92
CA ASP A 76 3.34 -26.29 27.43
C ASP A 76 4.81 -26.78 27.30
N THR A 77 5.78 -25.88 27.54
CA THR A 77 7.21 -26.19 27.43
C THR A 77 7.95 -25.74 28.69
N PRO A 78 7.93 -26.53 29.78
CA PRO A 78 8.64 -26.24 31.03
C PRO A 78 10.13 -25.98 30.78
N GLY A 79 10.66 -24.93 31.41
CA GLY A 79 12.04 -24.47 31.24
C GLY A 79 12.28 -23.55 30.04
N ALA A 80 11.36 -23.47 29.10
CA ALA A 80 11.45 -22.52 27.98
C ALA A 80 10.93 -21.14 28.38
N LEU A 81 11.84 -20.18 28.48
CA LEU A 81 11.51 -18.81 28.88
C LEU A 81 10.69 -18.12 27.77
N ALA A 82 9.52 -17.58 28.17
CA ALA A 82 8.64 -16.83 27.28
C ALA A 82 8.75 -15.31 27.49
N PHE A 83 8.94 -14.90 28.77
CA PHE A 83 8.93 -13.48 29.13
C PHE A 83 9.83 -13.22 30.35
N GLU A 84 10.55 -12.11 30.35
CA GLU A 84 11.44 -11.70 31.43
C GLU A 84 11.36 -10.19 31.65
N ILE A 85 11.18 -9.77 32.89
CA ILE A 85 11.05 -8.36 33.27
C ILE A 85 11.74 -8.03 34.59
N TYR A 86 12.06 -6.74 34.75
CA TYR A 86 12.21 -6.12 36.06
C TYR A 86 11.02 -5.22 36.34
N ALA A 87 10.28 -5.48 37.42
CA ALA A 87 9.03 -4.86 37.76
C ALA A 87 9.08 -4.19 39.14
N THR A 88 8.52 -2.97 39.26
CA THR A 88 8.49 -2.27 40.54
C THR A 88 7.53 -2.91 41.55
N ASP A 89 6.57 -3.67 41.06
CA ASP A 89 5.56 -4.36 41.86
C ASP A 89 5.28 -5.75 41.28
N LEU A 90 4.76 -6.67 42.09
CA LEU A 90 4.24 -7.97 41.66
C LEU A 90 2.78 -7.91 41.17
N ASP A 91 2.06 -6.84 41.49
CA ASP A 91 0.79 -6.51 40.80
C ASP A 91 1.08 -5.99 39.40
N LEU A 92 1.04 -6.91 38.42
CA LEU A 92 1.35 -6.59 37.02
C LEU A 92 0.34 -5.64 36.36
N SER A 93 -0.80 -5.36 36.99
CA SER A 93 -1.77 -4.36 36.51
C SER A 93 -1.35 -2.91 36.80
N GLN A 94 -0.51 -2.71 37.82
CA GLN A 94 0.00 -1.38 38.27
C GLN A 94 1.50 -1.20 38.03
N VAL A 95 2.14 -2.17 37.37
CA VAL A 95 3.59 -2.28 37.32
C VAL A 95 4.21 -1.21 36.42
N ARG A 96 5.34 -0.66 36.86
CA ARG A 96 6.33 0.01 36.03
C ARG A 96 7.47 -0.94 35.73
N PHE A 97 7.82 -1.05 34.45
CA PHE A 97 8.97 -1.82 34.01
C PHE A 97 10.23 -0.96 34.15
N VAL A 98 11.23 -1.49 34.83
CA VAL A 98 12.54 -0.85 34.97
C VAL A 98 13.59 -1.73 34.33
N ARG A 99 14.74 -1.13 33.92
CA ARG A 99 15.83 -1.83 33.27
C ARG A 99 15.45 -2.42 31.92
N PHE A 100 14.72 -3.56 31.88
CA PHE A 100 14.30 -4.16 30.61
C PHE A 100 12.99 -4.97 30.71
N ARG A 101 12.42 -5.23 29.53
CA ARG A 101 11.35 -6.19 29.26
C ARG A 101 11.75 -7.01 28.05
N LYS A 102 11.76 -8.35 28.16
CA LYS A 102 12.19 -9.28 27.11
C LYS A 102 11.12 -10.32 26.84
N TYR A 103 10.93 -10.66 25.58
CA TYR A 103 10.07 -11.73 25.08
C TYR A 103 10.93 -12.70 24.27
N TYR A 104 10.57 -13.96 24.30
CA TYR A 104 11.32 -15.02 23.64
C TYR A 104 10.43 -15.83 22.70
N TYR A 105 11.02 -16.41 21.65
CA TYR A 105 10.42 -17.47 20.85
C TYR A 105 10.43 -18.80 21.62
N GLU A 106 9.58 -19.76 21.22
CA GLU A 106 9.57 -21.11 21.83
C GLU A 106 10.90 -21.85 21.68
N ASN A 107 11.68 -21.53 20.64
CA ASN A 107 13.03 -22.08 20.43
C ASN A 107 14.09 -21.47 21.37
N GLY A 108 13.71 -20.56 22.27
CA GLY A 108 14.57 -19.89 23.24
C GLY A 108 15.32 -18.66 22.71
N GLN A 109 15.19 -18.35 21.42
CA GLN A 109 15.77 -17.12 20.86
C GLN A 109 15.00 -15.89 21.34
N LEU A 110 15.71 -14.77 21.51
CA LEU A 110 15.11 -13.50 21.87
C LEU A 110 14.22 -13.00 20.72
N LEU A 111 12.93 -12.74 21.02
CA LEU A 111 11.99 -12.17 20.08
C LEU A 111 12.04 -10.64 20.11
N ARG A 112 12.05 -10.08 21.33
CA ARG A 112 11.98 -8.64 21.53
C ARG A 112 12.58 -8.26 22.86
N GLU A 113 13.28 -7.13 22.91
CA GLU A 113 13.68 -6.49 24.15
C GLU A 113 13.38 -5.00 24.12
N THR A 114 13.11 -4.44 25.27
CA THR A 114 12.82 -3.03 25.48
C THR A 114 13.55 -2.58 26.73
N TYR A 115 14.23 -1.46 26.67
CA TYR A 115 15.03 -0.91 27.77
C TYR A 115 14.38 0.35 28.33
N PHE A 116 14.40 0.46 29.64
CA PHE A 116 13.85 1.58 30.41
C PHE A 116 14.94 2.20 31.30
N ASN A 117 14.76 3.47 31.66
CA ASN A 117 15.59 4.06 32.71
C ASN A 117 15.28 3.45 34.09
N ALA A 118 16.09 3.80 35.11
CA ALA A 118 15.95 3.24 36.45
C ALA A 118 14.58 3.54 37.10
N GLU A 119 13.95 4.65 36.73
CA GLU A 119 12.62 5.05 37.24
C GLU A 119 11.46 4.43 36.47
N GLY A 120 11.72 3.71 35.36
CA GLY A 120 10.71 3.12 34.49
C GLY A 120 9.83 4.15 33.76
N LYS A 121 10.29 5.42 33.68
CA LYS A 121 9.55 6.53 33.09
C LYS A 121 9.91 6.82 31.64
N GLU A 122 11.12 6.46 31.26
CA GLU A 122 11.66 6.74 29.94
C GLU A 122 12.06 5.47 29.22
N LEU A 123 11.63 5.35 27.97
CA LEU A 123 12.06 4.33 27.04
C LEU A 123 13.42 4.70 26.47
N LEU A 124 14.44 3.88 26.71
CA LEU A 124 15.78 4.07 26.18
C LEU A 124 15.97 3.47 24.79
N GLY A 125 15.07 2.55 24.38
CA GLY A 125 15.13 1.88 23.12
C GLY A 125 14.77 0.38 23.22
N GLY A 126 15.07 -0.35 22.16
CA GLY A 126 14.82 -1.79 22.12
C GLY A 126 15.09 -2.39 20.76
N CYS A 127 15.04 -3.71 20.71
CA CYS A 127 15.21 -4.49 19.50
C CYS A 127 14.07 -5.50 19.34
N VAL A 128 13.77 -5.80 18.08
CA VAL A 128 12.99 -6.98 17.65
C VAL A 128 13.93 -7.85 16.83
N TYR A 129 13.81 -9.15 16.96
CA TYR A 129 14.68 -10.14 16.35
C TYR A 129 13.87 -11.09 15.47
N TYR A 130 14.50 -11.62 14.44
CA TYR A 130 14.02 -12.77 13.69
C TYR A 130 14.24 -14.07 14.52
N GLU A 131 13.56 -15.14 14.15
CA GLU A 131 13.75 -16.46 14.79
C GLU A 131 15.18 -17.03 14.64
N ASN A 132 15.94 -16.54 13.66
CA ASN A 132 17.36 -16.89 13.49
C ASN A 132 18.30 -16.08 14.40
N GLY A 133 17.76 -15.21 15.27
CA GLY A 133 18.50 -14.38 16.22
C GLY A 133 19.08 -13.07 15.63
N GLN A 134 18.93 -12.83 14.33
CA GLN A 134 19.33 -11.56 13.73
C GLN A 134 18.36 -10.43 14.11
N VAL A 135 18.90 -9.22 14.28
CA VAL A 135 18.08 -8.04 14.54
C VAL A 135 17.18 -7.77 13.33
N GLN A 136 15.87 -7.68 13.56
CA GLN A 136 14.87 -7.24 12.59
C GLN A 136 14.67 -5.72 12.63
N GLN A 137 14.58 -5.18 13.86
CA GLN A 137 14.43 -3.75 14.08
C GLN A 137 15.15 -3.32 15.36
N ARG A 138 15.77 -2.16 15.32
CA ARG A 138 16.35 -1.49 16.49
C ARG A 138 15.79 -0.08 16.61
N VAL A 139 15.40 0.32 17.80
CA VAL A 139 15.05 1.69 18.12
C VAL A 139 15.97 2.15 19.24
N THR A 140 16.61 3.31 19.04
CA THR A 140 17.49 3.95 20.02
C THR A 140 16.95 5.34 20.34
N ALA A 141 16.55 5.59 21.58
CA ALA A 141 16.19 6.92 22.03
C ALA A 141 17.45 7.79 22.10
N LEU A 142 17.33 9.04 21.68
CA LEU A 142 18.42 10.00 21.77
C LEU A 142 18.42 10.73 23.13
N PRO A 143 19.58 11.28 23.58
CA PRO A 143 19.70 11.88 24.91
C PRO A 143 18.77 13.05 25.22
N ASN A 144 18.17 13.66 24.17
CA ASN A 144 17.18 14.72 24.36
C ASN A 144 15.80 14.19 24.84
N GLY A 145 15.62 12.88 25.01
CA GLY A 145 14.38 12.24 25.47
C GLY A 145 13.18 12.39 24.53
N ARG A 146 13.37 12.94 23.33
CA ARG A 146 12.34 13.30 22.37
C ARG A 146 12.50 12.59 21.04
N ASP A 147 13.74 12.47 20.60
CA ASP A 147 14.09 11.93 19.30
C ASP A 147 14.54 10.48 19.41
N SER A 148 14.40 9.74 18.34
CA SER A 148 14.85 8.35 18.24
C SER A 148 15.35 8.02 16.84
N ILE A 149 16.24 7.04 16.78
CA ILE A 149 16.68 6.42 15.53
C ILE A 149 16.02 5.03 15.44
N SER A 150 15.36 4.75 14.33
CA SER A 150 14.88 3.42 13.99
C SER A 150 15.70 2.85 12.84
N GLU A 151 16.20 1.65 13.04
CA GLU A 151 16.93 0.86 12.04
C GLU A 151 16.19 -0.45 11.82
N SER A 152 15.95 -0.82 10.57
CA SER A 152 15.35 -2.10 10.19
C SER A 152 16.34 -2.89 9.35
N TYR A 153 16.33 -4.20 9.49
CA TYR A 153 17.28 -5.11 8.86
C TYR A 153 16.56 -6.28 8.19
N HIS A 154 17.15 -6.81 7.15
CA HIS A 154 16.77 -8.09 6.53
C HIS A 154 17.21 -9.27 7.43
N GLU A 155 16.64 -10.45 7.21
CA GLU A 155 17.01 -11.67 7.94
C GLU A 155 18.50 -12.06 7.82
N ASN A 156 19.20 -11.57 6.80
CA ASN A 156 20.65 -11.74 6.62
C ASN A 156 21.49 -10.68 7.34
N GLY A 157 20.86 -9.77 8.08
CA GLY A 157 21.52 -8.69 8.84
C GLY A 157 21.86 -7.44 8.03
N GLN A 158 21.56 -7.39 6.73
CA GLN A 158 21.73 -6.17 5.92
C GLN A 158 20.71 -5.11 6.30
N LEU A 159 21.14 -3.84 6.35
CA LEU A 159 20.26 -2.71 6.65
C LEU A 159 19.18 -2.59 5.57
N VAL A 160 17.91 -2.48 5.99
CA VAL A 160 16.80 -2.10 5.12
C VAL A 160 16.69 -0.58 5.03
N HIS A 161 16.60 0.08 6.19
CA HIS A 161 16.60 1.54 6.28
C HIS A 161 16.99 2.01 7.69
N LYS A 162 17.42 3.28 7.76
CA LYS A 162 17.69 3.99 9.00
C LYS A 162 16.95 5.33 8.95
N THR A 163 16.16 5.62 9.99
CA THR A 163 15.30 6.80 10.04
C THR A 163 15.42 7.50 11.38
N LEU A 164 15.61 8.81 11.36
CA LEU A 164 15.50 9.68 12.51
C LEU A 164 14.04 10.12 12.70
N TYR A 165 13.56 10.08 13.93
CA TYR A 165 12.24 10.56 14.32
C TYR A 165 12.37 11.71 15.31
N HIS A 166 11.56 12.75 15.14
CA HIS A 166 11.30 13.81 16.11
C HIS A 166 9.95 13.51 16.78
N GLY A 167 9.98 12.85 17.94
CA GLY A 167 8.81 12.24 18.56
C GLY A 167 8.25 11.12 17.67
N THR A 168 7.04 11.29 17.14
CA THR A 168 6.39 10.32 16.24
C THR A 168 6.50 10.67 14.75
N VAL A 169 7.10 11.81 14.44
CA VAL A 169 7.22 12.33 13.06
C VAL A 169 8.58 11.97 12.49
N MET A 170 8.61 11.43 11.30
CA MET A 170 9.84 11.17 10.56
C MET A 170 10.56 12.49 10.28
N ALA A 171 11.85 12.54 10.54
CA ALA A 171 12.65 13.75 10.34
C ALA A 171 12.71 14.14 8.86
N ASP A 172 12.83 15.45 8.64
CA ASP A 172 13.04 15.99 7.29
C ASP A 172 14.38 15.51 6.72
N GLY A 173 14.42 15.29 5.42
CA GLY A 173 15.62 14.88 4.72
C GLY A 173 15.40 13.70 3.76
N GLU A 174 16.52 13.19 3.27
CA GLU A 174 16.54 12.03 2.40
C GLU A 174 16.37 10.72 3.20
N HIS A 175 15.51 9.84 2.72
CA HIS A 175 15.29 8.50 3.23
C HIS A 175 15.68 7.49 2.15
N VAL A 176 16.65 6.64 2.48
CA VAL A 176 17.16 5.61 1.58
C VAL A 176 16.81 4.24 2.15
N SER A 177 16.30 3.36 1.29
CA SER A 177 16.11 1.94 1.62
C SER A 177 17.01 1.07 0.74
N TYR A 178 17.37 -0.08 1.29
CA TYR A 178 18.27 -1.03 0.66
C TYR A 178 17.60 -2.40 0.54
N ASP A 179 17.97 -3.16 -0.46
CA ASP A 179 17.59 -4.56 -0.62
C ASP A 179 18.48 -5.50 0.24
N ALA A 180 18.15 -6.79 0.20
CA ALA A 180 18.89 -7.80 0.96
C ALA A 180 20.36 -8.00 0.50
N ASN A 181 20.76 -7.44 -0.63
CA ASN A 181 22.14 -7.44 -1.12
C ASN A 181 22.89 -6.15 -0.75
N GLY A 182 22.19 -5.19 -0.09
CA GLY A 182 22.73 -3.89 0.27
C GLY A 182 22.71 -2.85 -0.85
N ALA A 183 22.08 -3.15 -2.01
CA ALA A 183 21.87 -2.18 -3.07
C ALA A 183 20.69 -1.25 -2.70
N VAL A 184 20.76 0.00 -3.18
CA VAL A 184 19.64 0.95 -2.96
C VAL A 184 18.39 0.46 -3.67
N SER A 185 17.31 0.23 -2.92
CA SER A 185 16.00 -0.17 -3.44
C SER A 185 15.06 1.01 -3.66
N SER A 186 15.20 2.08 -2.83
CA SER A 186 14.44 3.32 -3.03
C SER A 186 15.10 4.52 -2.37
N ARG A 187 14.76 5.72 -2.86
CA ARG A 187 15.06 7.01 -2.27
C ARG A 187 13.82 7.88 -2.26
N SER A 188 13.63 8.62 -1.19
CA SER A 188 12.58 9.63 -1.09
C SER A 188 13.05 10.76 -0.20
N TYR A 189 12.36 11.89 -0.24
CA TYR A 189 12.65 13.04 0.61
C TYR A 189 11.40 13.42 1.40
N GLN A 190 11.55 13.73 2.68
CA GLN A 190 10.51 14.21 3.57
C GLN A 190 10.73 15.67 3.93
N ARG A 191 9.65 16.43 4.03
CA ARG A 191 9.63 17.80 4.56
C ARG A 191 8.36 18.03 5.36
N ASN A 192 8.50 18.43 6.63
CA ASN A 192 7.38 18.63 7.56
C ASN A 192 6.46 17.39 7.64
N GLY A 193 7.05 16.19 7.67
CA GLY A 193 6.31 14.92 7.75
C GLY A 193 5.54 14.54 6.47
N LYS A 194 5.84 15.18 5.34
CA LYS A 194 5.22 14.91 4.04
C LYS A 194 6.28 14.60 2.99
N MET A 195 5.96 13.72 2.06
CA MET A 195 6.82 13.50 0.89
C MET A 195 7.01 14.81 0.13
N HIS A 196 8.27 15.13 -0.19
CA HIS A 196 8.65 16.33 -0.92
C HIS A 196 9.89 16.05 -1.78
N GLY A 197 9.96 16.63 -3.00
CA GLY A 197 11.08 16.34 -3.90
C GLY A 197 10.91 15.04 -4.68
N VAL A 198 12.02 14.48 -5.14
CA VAL A 198 12.05 13.30 -6.00
C VAL A 198 11.91 12.02 -5.16
N GLU A 199 11.10 11.09 -5.66
CA GLU A 199 11.03 9.71 -5.18
C GLU A 199 11.50 8.80 -6.31
N GLU A 200 12.38 7.85 -5.98
CA GLU A 200 12.93 6.86 -6.91
C GLU A 200 12.86 5.47 -6.30
N SER A 201 12.58 4.48 -7.13
CA SER A 201 12.76 3.06 -6.78
C SER A 201 13.56 2.34 -7.85
N PHE A 202 14.28 1.32 -7.43
CA PHE A 202 15.24 0.62 -8.26
C PHE A 202 14.94 -0.88 -8.26
N TYR A 203 15.31 -1.55 -9.33
CA TYR A 203 15.42 -3.01 -9.38
C TYR A 203 16.63 -3.48 -8.56
N GLY A 204 16.65 -4.75 -8.16
CA GLY A 204 17.79 -5.34 -7.41
C GLY A 204 19.12 -5.34 -8.17
N ASP A 205 19.14 -5.01 -9.48
CA ASP A 205 20.35 -4.80 -10.29
C ASP A 205 20.76 -3.30 -10.36
N GLY A 206 20.10 -2.44 -9.55
CA GLY A 206 20.39 -1.01 -9.45
C GLY A 206 19.79 -0.15 -10.56
N LYS A 207 19.10 -0.74 -11.54
CA LYS A 207 18.44 0.03 -12.60
C LYS A 207 17.19 0.73 -12.08
N LEU A 208 16.93 1.94 -12.57
CA LEU A 208 15.76 2.71 -12.22
C LEU A 208 14.48 1.96 -12.65
N HIS A 209 13.56 1.74 -11.68
CA HIS A 209 12.25 1.17 -11.91
C HIS A 209 11.19 2.27 -12.03
N ARG A 210 11.18 3.21 -11.07
CA ARG A 210 10.18 4.29 -11.02
C ARG A 210 10.83 5.58 -10.54
N ARG A 211 10.36 6.71 -11.08
CA ARG A 211 10.70 8.05 -10.61
C ARG A 211 9.47 8.95 -10.67
N GLY A 212 9.30 9.77 -9.64
CA GLY A 212 8.27 10.78 -9.56
C GLY A 212 8.69 11.93 -8.66
N GLN A 213 7.88 12.99 -8.65
CA GLN A 213 8.11 14.15 -7.80
C GLN A 213 6.90 14.44 -6.94
N PHE A 214 7.15 14.84 -5.70
CA PHE A 214 6.13 15.25 -4.74
C PHE A 214 6.37 16.67 -4.25
N VAL A 215 5.28 17.39 -4.01
CA VAL A 215 5.27 18.70 -3.36
C VAL A 215 4.24 18.65 -2.23
N ASP A 216 4.74 18.76 -0.99
CA ASP A 216 3.92 18.73 0.23
C ASP A 216 2.94 17.54 0.30
N GLY A 217 3.44 16.35 -0.08
CA GLY A 217 2.71 15.09 -0.07
C GLY A 217 1.88 14.80 -1.31
N LYS A 218 1.83 15.72 -2.28
CA LYS A 218 1.06 15.55 -3.53
C LYS A 218 1.98 15.27 -4.70
N ARG A 219 1.55 14.37 -5.60
CA ARG A 219 2.26 14.12 -6.87
C ARG A 219 2.25 15.37 -7.72
N GLU A 220 3.42 15.70 -8.28
CA GLU A 220 3.61 16.88 -9.13
C GLU A 220 4.60 16.56 -10.24
N GLY A 221 4.34 17.01 -11.48
CA GLY A 221 5.20 16.77 -12.63
C GLY A 221 5.14 15.33 -13.17
N GLU A 222 6.21 14.91 -13.80
CA GLU A 222 6.28 13.61 -14.48
C GLU A 222 6.51 12.46 -13.50
N PHE A 223 5.69 11.41 -13.64
CA PHE A 223 5.91 10.09 -13.06
C PHE A 223 6.21 9.11 -14.18
N VAL A 224 7.34 8.43 -14.08
CA VAL A 224 7.80 7.48 -15.08
C VAL A 224 8.08 6.12 -14.45
N MET A 225 7.85 5.07 -15.21
CA MET A 225 8.15 3.69 -14.85
C MET A 225 8.88 3.02 -16.01
N TYR A 226 9.92 2.27 -15.69
CA TYR A 226 10.76 1.57 -16.65
C TYR A 226 10.76 0.06 -16.40
N ALA A 227 10.91 -0.70 -17.46
CA ALA A 227 11.21 -2.13 -17.37
C ALA A 227 12.69 -2.35 -17.01
N ARG A 228 13.03 -3.59 -16.68
CA ARG A 228 14.42 -3.97 -16.32
C ARG A 228 15.45 -3.75 -17.43
N ASP A 229 15.02 -3.77 -18.70
CA ASP A 229 15.85 -3.46 -19.87
C ASP A 229 16.01 -1.95 -20.12
N GLY A 230 15.34 -1.10 -19.31
CA GLY A 230 15.34 0.36 -19.43
C GLY A 230 14.26 0.91 -20.38
N SER A 231 13.43 0.05 -20.99
CA SER A 231 12.32 0.51 -21.81
C SER A 231 11.24 1.19 -20.94
N LEU A 232 10.60 2.24 -21.47
CA LEU A 232 9.55 2.98 -20.79
C LEU A 232 8.28 2.11 -20.70
N LEU A 233 7.80 1.84 -19.48
CA LEU A 233 6.54 1.13 -19.22
C LEU A 233 5.37 2.08 -19.08
N ALA A 234 5.55 3.20 -18.37
CA ALA A 234 4.50 4.17 -18.15
C ALA A 234 5.08 5.57 -17.93
N LYS A 235 4.31 6.58 -18.35
CA LYS A 235 4.58 7.99 -18.08
C LYS A 235 3.24 8.70 -17.89
N THR A 236 3.12 9.47 -16.80
CA THR A 236 1.94 10.29 -16.50
C THR A 236 2.41 11.61 -15.92
N VAL A 237 1.78 12.71 -16.34
CA VAL A 237 2.00 14.03 -15.74
C VAL A 237 0.94 14.30 -14.69
N TRP A 238 1.35 14.82 -13.54
CA TRP A 238 0.49 15.08 -12.38
C TRP A 238 0.55 16.54 -11.99
N VAL A 239 -0.59 17.08 -11.59
CA VAL A 239 -0.74 18.42 -11.00
C VAL A 239 -1.61 18.26 -9.75
N HIS A 240 -1.02 18.46 -8.57
CA HIS A 240 -1.72 18.34 -7.28
C HIS A 240 -2.50 17.03 -7.12
N ASP A 241 -1.87 15.87 -7.35
CA ASP A 241 -2.46 14.52 -7.33
C ASP A 241 -3.50 14.21 -8.42
N LYS A 242 -3.70 15.09 -9.37
CA LYS A 242 -4.57 14.84 -10.52
C LYS A 242 -3.74 14.65 -11.77
N PRO A 243 -3.98 13.61 -12.58
CA PRO A 243 -3.32 13.50 -13.86
C PRO A 243 -3.76 14.67 -14.75
N ASP A 244 -2.80 15.31 -15.42
CA ASP A 244 -3.04 16.44 -16.32
C ASP A 244 -2.06 16.40 -17.50
N GLY A 245 -2.55 16.36 -18.72
CA GLY A 245 -1.75 16.14 -19.92
C GLY A 245 -1.76 14.67 -20.39
N TRP A 246 -0.80 14.32 -21.23
CA TRP A 246 -0.70 12.98 -21.82
C TRP A 246 -0.10 11.96 -20.86
N SER A 247 -0.76 10.82 -20.77
CA SER A 247 -0.26 9.59 -20.15
C SER A 247 -0.03 8.52 -21.20
N PHE A 248 1.03 7.74 -21.03
CA PHE A 248 1.42 6.63 -21.89
C PHE A 248 1.67 5.39 -21.06
N GLU A 249 1.21 4.24 -21.56
CA GLU A 249 1.53 2.92 -21.03
C GLU A 249 2.02 2.03 -22.17
N SER A 250 2.88 1.08 -21.88
CA SER A 250 3.42 0.13 -22.85
C SER A 250 3.17 -1.33 -22.44
N HIS A 251 3.18 -2.23 -23.40
CA HIS A 251 3.08 -3.69 -23.19
C HIS A 251 4.36 -4.33 -22.62
N GLY A 252 5.40 -3.54 -22.31
CA GLY A 252 6.69 -4.06 -21.87
C GLY A 252 7.63 -4.52 -23.00
N ASN A 253 7.16 -4.51 -24.26
CA ASN A 253 7.94 -4.78 -25.47
C ASN A 253 8.25 -3.51 -26.27
N GLY A 254 8.10 -2.33 -25.65
CA GLY A 254 8.26 -1.03 -26.28
C GLY A 254 7.06 -0.55 -27.10
N VAL A 255 6.04 -1.40 -27.29
CA VAL A 255 4.80 -1.02 -28.00
C VAL A 255 3.87 -0.33 -27.01
N VAL A 256 3.37 0.85 -27.37
CA VAL A 256 2.36 1.57 -26.58
C VAL A 256 1.10 0.72 -26.47
N SER A 257 0.60 0.50 -25.24
CA SER A 257 -0.69 -0.15 -24.96
C SER A 257 -1.82 0.87 -24.88
N ASN A 258 -1.58 1.99 -24.19
CA ASN A 258 -2.54 3.04 -23.96
C ASN A 258 -1.89 4.43 -24.12
N LYS A 259 -2.65 5.35 -24.71
CA LYS A 259 -2.36 6.78 -24.71
C LYS A 259 -3.61 7.51 -24.26
N THR A 260 -3.52 8.22 -23.14
CA THR A 260 -4.65 8.87 -22.51
C THR A 260 -4.36 10.36 -22.33
N LEU A 261 -5.29 11.22 -22.72
CA LEU A 261 -5.23 12.65 -22.41
C LEU A 261 -6.08 12.91 -21.17
N TYR A 262 -5.47 13.52 -20.17
CA TYR A 262 -6.14 13.99 -18.96
C TYR A 262 -6.19 15.52 -18.94
N GLN A 263 -7.24 16.05 -18.33
CA GLN A 263 -7.35 17.45 -17.95
C GLN A 263 -7.91 17.52 -16.52
N LYS A 264 -7.10 18.01 -15.58
CA LYS A 264 -7.47 18.14 -14.15
C LYS A 264 -8.06 16.85 -13.55
N GLY A 265 -7.56 15.69 -13.97
CA GLY A 265 -8.03 14.38 -13.54
C GLY A 265 -9.13 13.74 -14.38
N ALA A 266 -9.79 14.50 -15.24
CA ALA A 266 -10.79 13.97 -16.16
C ALA A 266 -10.14 13.42 -17.43
N THR A 267 -10.60 12.25 -17.90
CA THR A 267 -10.13 11.67 -19.17
C THR A 267 -10.83 12.35 -20.34
N LEU A 268 -10.04 12.93 -21.26
CA LEU A 268 -10.53 13.58 -22.47
C LEU A 268 -10.34 12.74 -23.74
N SER A 269 -9.35 11.86 -23.78
CA SER A 269 -9.23 10.88 -24.87
C SER A 269 -8.51 9.63 -24.42
N LEU A 270 -8.79 8.54 -25.11
CA LEU A 270 -8.12 7.25 -24.94
C LEU A 270 -7.88 6.64 -26.32
N GLN A 271 -6.68 6.11 -26.51
CA GLN A 271 -6.31 5.28 -27.64
C GLN A 271 -5.63 4.02 -27.09
N THR A 272 -5.98 2.86 -27.61
CA THR A 272 -5.43 1.58 -27.17
C THR A 272 -4.92 0.75 -28.34
N TRP A 273 -3.84 -0.01 -28.09
CA TRP A 273 -3.21 -0.88 -29.08
C TRP A 273 -2.94 -2.27 -28.49
N ALA A 274 -2.96 -3.26 -29.36
CA ALA A 274 -2.55 -4.62 -29.05
C ALA A 274 -1.01 -4.73 -28.91
N PRO A 275 -0.45 -5.80 -28.32
CA PRO A 275 0.99 -6.02 -28.19
C PRO A 275 1.77 -6.04 -29.52
N ASN A 276 1.09 -6.28 -30.65
CA ASN A 276 1.68 -6.22 -31.99
C ASN A 276 1.57 -4.82 -32.64
N GLY A 277 1.17 -3.79 -31.87
CA GLY A 277 1.04 -2.42 -32.33
C GLY A 277 -0.22 -2.09 -33.15
N ARG A 278 -1.12 -3.07 -33.34
CA ARG A 278 -2.40 -2.79 -34.03
C ARG A 278 -3.33 -2.00 -33.12
N PRO A 279 -4.02 -0.97 -33.62
CA PRO A 279 -5.00 -0.23 -32.84
C PRO A 279 -6.19 -1.16 -32.47
N ILE A 280 -6.78 -0.91 -31.31
CA ILE A 280 -7.96 -1.63 -30.79
C ILE A 280 -9.14 -0.68 -30.71
N PHE A 281 -8.93 0.50 -30.07
CA PHE A 281 -9.99 1.42 -29.73
C PHE A 281 -9.48 2.85 -29.62
N ALA A 282 -10.32 3.83 -29.99
CA ALA A 282 -10.06 5.25 -29.77
C ALA A 282 -11.37 6.00 -29.53
N TRP A 283 -11.33 6.96 -28.60
CA TRP A 283 -12.42 7.90 -28.38
C TRP A 283 -11.90 9.22 -27.80
N GLN A 284 -12.72 10.25 -27.84
CA GLN A 284 -12.40 11.55 -27.27
C GLN A 284 -13.65 12.30 -26.80
N LYS A 285 -13.42 13.28 -25.91
CA LYS A 285 -14.42 14.19 -25.36
C LYS A 285 -14.05 15.64 -25.68
N ASP A 286 -15.05 16.50 -25.62
CA ASP A 286 -14.82 17.96 -25.62
C ASP A 286 -14.37 18.45 -24.23
N ALA A 287 -14.06 19.74 -24.12
CA ALA A 287 -13.64 20.38 -22.87
C ALA A 287 -14.71 20.35 -21.75
N GLN A 288 -15.96 20.06 -22.08
CA GLN A 288 -17.07 19.89 -21.14
C GLN A 288 -17.25 18.45 -20.70
N GLY A 289 -16.41 17.51 -21.19
CA GLY A 289 -16.46 16.10 -20.85
C GLY A 289 -17.55 15.30 -21.59
N ARG A 290 -18.12 15.87 -22.66
CA ARG A 290 -19.10 15.18 -23.50
C ARG A 290 -18.40 14.46 -24.66
N ASP A 291 -18.91 13.32 -25.10
CA ASP A 291 -18.37 12.59 -26.25
C ASP A 291 -18.34 13.53 -27.48
N HIS A 292 -17.20 13.58 -28.17
CA HIS A 292 -16.97 14.47 -29.29
C HIS A 292 -15.99 13.89 -30.32
N GLY A 293 -16.24 14.08 -31.61
CA GLY A 293 -15.43 13.46 -32.65
C GLY A 293 -15.75 11.97 -32.83
N ASP A 294 -14.81 11.24 -33.41
CA ASP A 294 -15.03 9.82 -33.74
C ASP A 294 -14.65 8.89 -32.60
N THR A 295 -15.57 7.98 -32.23
CA THR A 295 -15.25 6.75 -31.51
C THR A 295 -15.00 5.67 -32.54
N THR A 296 -13.81 5.04 -32.48
CA THR A 296 -13.37 4.05 -33.47
C THR A 296 -12.98 2.75 -32.81
N ASP A 297 -13.49 1.64 -33.33
CA ASP A 297 -13.09 0.28 -32.98
C ASP A 297 -12.37 -0.36 -34.16
N TRP A 298 -11.46 -1.32 -33.86
CA TRP A 298 -10.75 -2.10 -34.86
C TRP A 298 -10.93 -3.60 -34.65
N HIS A 299 -10.98 -4.33 -35.73
CA HIS A 299 -10.87 -5.80 -35.73
C HIS A 299 -9.45 -6.24 -35.30
N ALA A 300 -9.30 -7.46 -34.81
CA ALA A 300 -8.01 -8.02 -34.38
C ALA A 300 -6.93 -8.02 -35.50
N ASN A 301 -7.35 -7.98 -36.77
CA ASN A 301 -6.44 -7.86 -37.92
C ASN A 301 -5.99 -6.42 -38.20
N GLY A 302 -6.48 -5.43 -37.46
CA GLY A 302 -6.14 -4.01 -37.61
C GLY A 302 -7.01 -3.24 -38.63
N VAL A 303 -7.98 -3.89 -39.23
CA VAL A 303 -9.01 -3.22 -40.08
C VAL A 303 -10.00 -2.51 -39.16
N ARG A 304 -10.47 -1.31 -39.55
CA ARG A 304 -11.55 -0.64 -38.80
C ARG A 304 -12.78 -1.49 -38.73
N ALA A 305 -13.33 -1.66 -37.52
CA ALA A 305 -14.58 -2.38 -37.26
C ALA A 305 -15.77 -1.42 -37.24
N SER A 306 -15.64 -0.29 -36.55
CA SER A 306 -16.65 0.76 -36.55
C SER A 306 -16.07 2.16 -36.38
N VAL A 307 -16.81 3.17 -36.87
CA VAL A 307 -16.60 4.59 -36.59
C VAL A 307 -17.96 5.20 -36.26
N THR A 308 -18.09 5.72 -35.06
CA THR A 308 -19.29 6.41 -34.58
C THR A 308 -18.94 7.87 -34.29
N PRO A 309 -19.44 8.84 -35.09
CA PRO A 309 -19.18 10.26 -34.84
C PRO A 309 -20.12 10.81 -33.76
N PHE A 310 -19.56 11.64 -32.88
CA PHE A 310 -20.27 12.36 -31.83
C PHE A 310 -20.04 13.87 -31.92
N VAL A 311 -21.08 14.63 -31.62
CA VAL A 311 -21.03 16.07 -31.43
C VAL A 311 -21.81 16.35 -30.12
N GLU A 312 -21.14 17.02 -29.17
CA GLU A 312 -21.74 17.41 -27.88
C GLU A 312 -22.47 16.30 -27.14
N GLY A 313 -21.87 15.09 -27.09
CA GLY A 313 -22.41 13.90 -26.40
C GLY A 313 -23.46 13.12 -27.19
N GLN A 314 -23.80 13.57 -28.38
CA GLN A 314 -24.82 12.93 -29.22
C GLN A 314 -24.23 12.37 -30.51
N ARG A 315 -24.68 11.18 -30.96
CA ARG A 315 -24.32 10.69 -32.29
C ARG A 315 -24.77 11.70 -33.35
N HIS A 316 -23.83 12.13 -34.21
CA HIS A 316 -24.11 13.08 -35.27
C HIS A 316 -23.23 12.82 -36.48
N GLY A 317 -23.80 12.58 -37.66
CA GLY A 317 -23.07 12.16 -38.85
C GLY A 317 -23.29 10.68 -39.20
N LEU A 318 -22.34 10.09 -39.91
CA LEU A 318 -22.47 8.71 -40.41
C LEU A 318 -21.75 7.73 -39.54
N LEU A 319 -22.47 6.90 -38.78
CA LEU A 319 -21.92 5.67 -38.22
C LEU A 319 -21.61 4.73 -39.39
N ARG A 320 -20.38 4.20 -39.42
CA ARG A 320 -19.92 3.21 -40.39
C ARG A 320 -19.42 1.97 -39.68
N VAL A 321 -19.77 0.81 -40.21
CA VAL A 321 -19.31 -0.50 -39.75
C VAL A 321 -18.75 -1.27 -40.93
N TRP A 322 -17.65 -1.98 -40.71
CA TRP A 322 -16.97 -2.78 -41.73
C TRP A 322 -16.88 -4.23 -41.30
N HIS A 323 -16.87 -5.13 -42.27
CA HIS A 323 -16.45 -6.51 -42.08
C HIS A 323 -14.93 -6.60 -41.79
N SER A 324 -14.46 -7.73 -41.31
CA SER A 324 -13.02 -7.91 -41.00
C SER A 324 -12.12 -7.92 -42.25
N ASP A 325 -12.66 -8.10 -43.46
CA ASP A 325 -11.96 -7.97 -44.71
C ASP A 325 -11.84 -6.48 -45.22
N GLY A 326 -12.49 -5.56 -44.50
CA GLY A 326 -12.50 -4.14 -44.81
C GLY A 326 -13.66 -3.71 -45.75
N SER A 327 -14.49 -4.63 -46.21
CA SER A 327 -15.71 -4.29 -46.97
C SER A 327 -16.71 -3.57 -46.05
N LEU A 328 -17.47 -2.62 -46.62
CA LEU A 328 -18.46 -1.87 -45.85
C LEU A 328 -19.66 -2.76 -45.51
N ARG A 329 -20.01 -2.88 -44.23
CA ARG A 329 -21.14 -3.67 -43.70
C ARG A 329 -22.38 -2.80 -43.48
N GLN A 330 -22.18 -1.57 -42.90
CA GLN A 330 -23.31 -0.74 -42.51
C GLN A 330 -22.98 0.74 -42.54
N ILE A 331 -23.95 1.54 -42.95
CA ILE A 331 -23.98 3.01 -42.77
C ILE A 331 -25.31 3.36 -42.08
N VAL A 332 -25.23 4.11 -40.99
CA VAL A 332 -26.39 4.68 -40.29
C VAL A 332 -26.20 6.16 -40.10
N PRO A 333 -27.00 7.01 -40.76
CA PRO A 333 -26.95 8.45 -40.53
C PRO A 333 -27.65 8.81 -39.20
N TYR A 334 -27.00 9.71 -38.43
CA TYR A 334 -27.54 10.27 -37.20
C TYR A 334 -27.58 11.80 -37.26
N ALA A 335 -28.63 12.39 -36.71
CA ALA A 335 -28.72 13.81 -36.40
C ALA A 335 -29.22 13.94 -34.95
N HIS A 336 -28.47 14.68 -34.10
CA HIS A 336 -28.83 14.95 -32.72
C HIS A 336 -29.24 13.70 -31.93
N GLY A 337 -28.45 12.62 -32.03
CA GLY A 337 -28.66 11.34 -31.33
C GLY A 337 -29.68 10.41 -31.95
N LYS A 338 -30.44 10.84 -32.94
CA LYS A 338 -31.52 10.08 -33.60
C LYS A 338 -31.12 9.65 -35.00
N LYS A 339 -31.57 8.46 -35.45
CA LYS A 339 -31.42 8.04 -36.84
C LYS A 339 -32.15 9.07 -37.75
N HIS A 340 -31.46 9.54 -38.75
CA HIS A 340 -32.03 10.52 -39.72
C HIS A 340 -31.34 10.42 -41.07
N GLY A 341 -32.06 10.00 -42.10
CA GLY A 341 -31.52 9.71 -43.43
C GLY A 341 -31.67 8.22 -43.79
N ILE A 342 -30.86 7.74 -44.72
CA ILE A 342 -30.97 6.39 -45.25
C ILE A 342 -29.93 5.46 -44.58
N GLU A 343 -30.39 4.50 -43.81
CA GLU A 343 -29.60 3.37 -43.27
C GLU A 343 -29.44 2.32 -44.35
N ARG A 344 -28.21 1.83 -44.56
CA ARG A 344 -27.88 0.77 -45.54
C ARG A 344 -27.02 -0.30 -44.90
N HIS A 345 -27.31 -1.55 -45.21
CA HIS A 345 -26.49 -2.70 -44.85
C HIS A 345 -26.12 -3.50 -46.07
N TRP A 346 -24.90 -4.04 -46.06
CA TRP A 346 -24.35 -4.88 -47.11
C TRP A 346 -23.87 -6.21 -46.52
N ASP A 347 -24.00 -7.25 -47.31
CA ASP A 347 -23.35 -8.53 -47.00
C ASP A 347 -21.84 -8.45 -47.32
N GLN A 348 -21.12 -9.54 -47.02
CA GLN A 348 -19.66 -9.61 -47.23
C GLN A 348 -19.31 -9.62 -48.75
N ALA A 349 -20.22 -9.97 -49.64
CA ALA A 349 -20.06 -9.87 -51.10
C ALA A 349 -20.34 -8.47 -51.64
N GLY A 350 -20.69 -7.49 -50.77
CA GLY A 350 -20.98 -6.11 -51.13
C GLY A 350 -22.40 -5.90 -51.67
N LYS A 351 -23.27 -6.93 -51.58
CA LYS A 351 -24.68 -6.82 -52.00
C LYS A 351 -25.46 -6.07 -50.93
N LEU A 352 -26.26 -5.07 -51.33
CA LEU A 352 -27.19 -4.37 -50.45
C LEU A 352 -28.28 -5.32 -49.98
N VAL A 353 -28.41 -5.49 -48.62
CA VAL A 353 -29.37 -6.40 -47.99
C VAL A 353 -30.45 -5.66 -47.20
N LEU A 354 -30.21 -4.35 -46.88
CA LEU A 354 -31.20 -3.51 -46.21
C LEU A 354 -31.01 -2.07 -46.63
N GLU A 355 -32.13 -1.41 -46.97
CA GLU A 355 -32.22 0.03 -47.10
C GLU A 355 -33.46 0.53 -46.37
N GLN A 356 -33.32 1.42 -45.41
CA GLN A 356 -34.40 1.96 -44.58
C GLN A 356 -34.23 3.45 -44.39
N ALA A 357 -35.24 4.23 -44.76
CA ALA A 357 -35.27 5.66 -44.46
C ALA A 357 -35.72 5.92 -43.03
N TRP A 358 -35.07 6.92 -42.37
CA TRP A 358 -35.35 7.35 -41.01
C TRP A 358 -35.56 8.85 -40.97
N GLN A 359 -36.51 9.32 -40.16
CA GLN A 359 -36.71 10.70 -39.80
C GLN A 359 -36.91 10.81 -38.30
N ASP A 360 -36.01 11.55 -37.61
CA ASP A 360 -36.05 11.80 -36.17
C ASP A 360 -36.18 10.55 -35.29
N GLY A 361 -35.57 9.43 -35.72
CA GLY A 361 -35.57 8.15 -35.03
C GLY A 361 -36.76 7.23 -35.37
N GLN A 362 -37.67 7.66 -36.23
CA GLN A 362 -38.81 6.85 -36.71
C GLN A 362 -38.53 6.36 -38.12
N PRO A 363 -38.86 5.07 -38.42
CA PRO A 363 -38.76 4.56 -39.76
C PRO A 363 -39.80 5.26 -40.68
N VAL A 364 -39.36 5.64 -41.87
CA VAL A 364 -40.23 6.19 -42.89
C VAL A 364 -40.57 5.09 -43.87
N ALA A 365 -41.85 4.94 -44.19
CA ALA A 365 -42.28 3.96 -45.20
C ALA A 365 -41.61 4.23 -46.54
N ALA A 366 -41.11 3.17 -47.20
CA ALA A 366 -40.69 3.30 -48.61
C ALA A 366 -41.88 3.73 -49.44
N LYS A 367 -41.71 4.80 -50.19
CA LYS A 367 -42.72 5.23 -51.19
C LYS A 367 -42.71 4.28 -52.35
#